data_98cb9d2c207aeabf7c23907f2d60a729
#
_entry.id   98cb9d2c207aeabf7c23907f2d60a729
#
_cell.length_a   1.000
_cell.length_b   1.000
_cell.length_c   1.000
_cell.angle_alpha   90.00
_cell.angle_beta   90.00
_cell.angle_gamma   90.00
#
_symmetry.space_group_name_H-M   'P 1'
#
loop_
_entity.id
_entity.type
_entity.pdbx_description
1 polymer ?
#
loop_
_entity_poly.entity_id
_entity_poly.type
_entity_poly.pdbx_seq_one_letter_code
_entity_poly.pdbx_strand_id
1 'polypeptide(L)'
;MSMSVAGSMTMSTLPGVGSPLRLSPVTNLERMYALDEAWNARDWDTFDAYHEASDVVVYWPGREKTPTIGGPDHRAESVRFCAAFPDNRVKHPYDVLFGDGDYTAFVTTFTGTFTAPLELPDGTVVQPTGKSFEVIFSTIARWRDGKIVEEYLKYDNATFMQQIGLS
;
A
#
# COMPACT_ATOMS: atom_id res chain seq x y z
N MET A 1 -2.97 -35.58 -79.15
CA MET A 1 -2.91 -34.15 -78.79
C MET A 1 -3.57 -34.03 -77.43
N SER A 2 -2.73 -33.88 -76.42
CA SER A 2 -3.15 -33.80 -75.06
C SER A 2 -2.88 -32.38 -74.55
N MET A 3 -3.88 -31.67 -74.08
CA MET A 3 -3.72 -30.38 -73.43
C MET A 3 -4.04 -30.55 -71.95
N SER A 4 -3.03 -30.46 -71.09
CA SER A 4 -3.10 -30.40 -69.67
C SER A 4 -3.39 -28.98 -69.26
N VAL A 5 -4.44 -28.75 -68.48
CA VAL A 5 -4.73 -27.45 -67.81
C VAL A 5 -4.39 -27.60 -66.34
N ALA A 6 -3.28 -26.95 -65.94
CA ALA A 6 -2.90 -26.82 -64.52
C ALA A 6 -3.68 -25.67 -63.92
N GLY A 7 -4.59 -25.99 -63.01
CA GLY A 7 -5.28 -25.02 -62.17
C GLY A 7 -4.39 -24.58 -61.01
N SER A 8 -4.01 -23.29 -61.01
CA SER A 8 -3.30 -22.67 -59.87
C SER A 8 -4.26 -22.38 -58.74
N MET A 9 -4.10 -23.09 -57.62
CA MET A 9 -4.79 -22.76 -56.35
C MET A 9 -4.02 -21.65 -55.63
N THR A 10 -4.57 -20.45 -55.64
CA THR A 10 -4.11 -19.36 -54.78
C THR A 10 -4.55 -19.61 -53.34
N MET A 11 -3.58 -19.89 -52.50
CA MET A 11 -3.81 -19.91 -51.03
C MET A 11 -4.12 -18.50 -50.56
N SER A 12 -5.37 -18.29 -50.08
CA SER A 12 -5.78 -17.08 -49.38
C SER A 12 -5.13 -17.08 -48.01
N THR A 13 -4.25 -16.11 -47.74
CA THR A 13 -3.68 -15.87 -46.43
C THR A 13 -4.76 -15.31 -45.50
N LEU A 14 -5.04 -16.01 -44.42
CA LEU A 14 -5.90 -15.54 -43.32
C LEU A 14 -5.30 -14.28 -42.68
N PRO A 15 -6.12 -13.27 -42.35
CA PRO A 15 -5.62 -12.07 -41.67
C PRO A 15 -5.07 -12.43 -40.28
N GLY A 16 -3.94 -11.81 -39.96
CA GLY A 16 -3.06 -12.10 -38.85
C GLY A 16 -3.78 -12.22 -37.51
N VAL A 17 -3.38 -13.25 -36.77
CA VAL A 17 -3.60 -13.38 -35.35
C VAL A 17 -3.08 -12.10 -34.67
N GLY A 18 -3.98 -11.33 -34.08
CA GLY A 18 -3.65 -10.11 -33.35
C GLY A 18 -2.56 -10.39 -32.32
N SER A 19 -1.58 -9.50 -32.25
CA SER A 19 -0.55 -9.56 -31.21
C SER A 19 -1.21 -9.74 -29.84
N PRO A 20 -0.68 -10.60 -28.98
CA PRO A 20 -1.22 -10.75 -27.62
C PRO A 20 -1.23 -9.38 -26.95
N LEU A 21 -2.39 -9.01 -26.39
CA LEU A 21 -2.56 -7.82 -25.58
C LEU A 21 -1.46 -7.85 -24.50
N ARG A 22 -0.45 -7.00 -24.63
CA ARG A 22 0.51 -6.78 -23.54
C ARG A 22 -0.24 -6.03 -22.46
N LEU A 23 -0.52 -6.69 -21.34
CA LEU A 23 -0.99 -6.01 -20.14
C LEU A 23 0.08 -4.96 -19.80
N SER A 24 -0.34 -3.72 -19.61
CA SER A 24 0.56 -2.68 -19.10
C SER A 24 1.13 -3.11 -17.75
N PRO A 25 2.42 -2.86 -17.49
CA PRO A 25 2.98 -3.18 -16.17
C PRO A 25 2.22 -2.41 -15.07
N VAL A 26 1.96 -3.07 -13.96
CA VAL A 26 1.30 -2.46 -12.79
C VAL A 26 2.11 -1.25 -12.33
N THR A 27 1.46 -0.10 -12.22
CA THR A 27 2.08 1.16 -11.81
C THR A 27 2.28 1.20 -10.28
N ASN A 28 3.16 2.08 -9.79
CA ASN A 28 3.33 2.29 -8.35
C ASN A 28 2.06 2.90 -7.71
N LEU A 29 1.24 3.64 -8.45
CA LEU A 29 -0.06 4.12 -7.97
C LEU A 29 -1.04 2.97 -7.72
N GLU A 30 -1.11 2.00 -8.63
CA GLU A 30 -1.95 0.81 -8.44
C GLU A 30 -1.44 -0.07 -7.29
N ARG A 31 -0.11 -0.17 -7.11
CA ARG A 31 0.48 -0.89 -5.98
C ARG A 31 0.17 -0.22 -4.64
N MET A 32 0.24 1.12 -4.58
CA MET A 32 -0.11 1.88 -3.37
C MET A 32 -1.57 1.63 -2.98
N TYR A 33 -2.48 1.66 -3.95
CA TYR A 33 -3.88 1.35 -3.70
C TYR A 33 -4.08 -0.08 -3.17
N ALA A 34 -3.42 -1.06 -3.80
CA ALA A 34 -3.49 -2.46 -3.38
C ALA A 34 -2.86 -2.70 -2.00
N LEU A 35 -1.82 -1.94 -1.64
CA LEU A 35 -1.20 -1.99 -0.32
C LEU A 35 -2.18 -1.56 0.78
N ASP A 36 -2.90 -0.45 0.59
CA ASP A 36 -3.86 0.02 1.59
C ASP A 36 -5.13 -0.85 1.63
N GLU A 37 -5.52 -1.47 0.52
CA GLU A 37 -6.55 -2.52 0.56
C GLU A 37 -6.08 -3.74 1.37
N ALA A 38 -4.82 -4.15 1.25
CA ALA A 38 -4.22 -5.21 2.06
C ALA A 38 -4.19 -4.82 3.56
N TRP A 39 -3.81 -3.57 3.88
CA TRP A 39 -3.91 -3.02 5.23
C TRP A 39 -5.33 -3.12 5.78
N ASN A 40 -6.32 -2.62 5.03
CA ASN A 40 -7.72 -2.64 5.42
C ASN A 40 -8.27 -4.06 5.62
N ALA A 41 -7.79 -5.01 4.82
CA ALA A 41 -8.16 -6.42 4.89
C ALA A 41 -7.35 -7.22 5.93
N ARG A 42 -6.27 -6.66 6.49
CA ARG A 42 -5.29 -7.36 7.33
C ARG A 42 -4.59 -8.50 6.57
N ASP A 43 -4.47 -8.36 5.24
CA ASP A 43 -3.71 -9.27 4.37
C ASP A 43 -2.21 -8.95 4.47
N TRP A 44 -1.59 -9.50 5.51
CA TRP A 44 -0.20 -9.22 5.84
C TRP A 44 0.78 -9.81 4.83
N ASP A 45 0.41 -10.85 4.09
CA ASP A 45 1.29 -11.43 3.08
C ASP A 45 1.37 -10.52 1.85
N THR A 46 0.24 -9.94 1.43
CA THR A 46 0.22 -8.90 0.39
C THR A 46 0.90 -7.61 0.86
N PHE A 47 0.68 -7.20 2.12
CA PHE A 47 1.35 -6.04 2.72
C PHE A 47 2.88 -6.20 2.66
N ASP A 48 3.42 -7.33 3.09
CA ASP A 48 4.86 -7.61 3.06
C ASP A 48 5.41 -7.66 1.63
N ALA A 49 4.64 -8.16 0.66
CA ALA A 49 5.07 -8.26 -0.74
C ALA A 49 5.38 -6.89 -1.37
N TYR A 50 4.75 -5.82 -0.87
CA TYR A 50 4.98 -4.44 -1.34
C TYR A 50 6.09 -3.69 -0.61
N HIS A 51 6.69 -4.25 0.45
CA HIS A 51 7.80 -3.63 1.16
C HIS A 51 9.11 -4.37 0.90
N GLU A 52 10.22 -3.63 0.89
CA GLU A 52 11.54 -4.25 0.86
C GLU A 52 11.81 -4.92 2.21
N ALA A 53 12.19 -6.20 2.19
CA ALA A 53 12.23 -7.00 3.41
C ALA A 53 13.39 -6.60 4.34
N SER A 54 14.55 -6.24 3.78
CA SER A 54 15.78 -6.08 4.57
C SER A 54 15.98 -4.68 5.12
N ASP A 55 15.66 -3.65 4.33
CA ASP A 55 16.13 -2.29 4.57
C ASP A 55 15.10 -1.19 4.29
N VAL A 56 13.81 -1.53 4.19
CA VAL A 56 12.77 -0.49 4.11
C VAL A 56 12.87 0.42 5.33
N VAL A 57 12.76 1.73 5.10
CA VAL A 57 12.79 2.75 6.15
C VAL A 57 11.41 3.38 6.26
N VAL A 58 10.76 3.26 7.43
CA VAL A 58 9.40 3.76 7.65
C VAL A 58 9.39 4.81 8.76
N TYR A 59 8.94 6.00 8.41
CA TYR A 59 8.82 7.14 9.32
C TYR A 59 7.38 7.26 9.83
N TRP A 60 7.15 6.80 11.06
CA TRP A 60 5.86 6.91 11.73
C TRP A 60 5.61 8.32 12.27
N PRO A 61 4.34 8.78 12.37
CA PRO A 61 4.01 10.06 12.97
C PRO A 61 4.53 10.17 14.41
N GLY A 62 5.21 11.28 14.71
CA GLY A 62 5.82 11.52 16.02
C GLY A 62 7.13 10.77 16.28
N ARG A 63 7.60 9.95 15.34
CA ARG A 63 8.86 9.19 15.45
C ARG A 63 9.82 9.40 14.28
N GLU A 64 9.82 10.58 13.70
CA GLU A 64 10.62 10.92 12.51
C GLU A 64 12.14 10.81 12.73
N LYS A 65 12.59 10.87 13.98
CA LYS A 65 14.03 10.73 14.34
C LYS A 65 14.44 9.28 14.62
N THR A 66 13.48 8.38 14.76
CA THR A 66 13.69 6.98 15.08
C THR A 66 12.82 6.10 14.16
N PRO A 67 13.13 6.07 12.85
CA PRO A 67 12.34 5.29 11.90
C PRO A 67 12.44 3.80 12.20
N THR A 68 11.45 3.06 11.76
CA THR A 68 11.48 1.60 11.71
C THR A 68 12.31 1.19 10.49
N ILE A 69 13.18 0.20 10.66
CA ILE A 69 14.04 -0.33 9.59
C ILE A 69 13.77 -1.83 9.43
N GLY A 70 13.47 -2.22 8.19
CA GLY A 70 13.19 -3.59 7.81
C GLY A 70 11.71 -3.99 7.87
N GLY A 71 11.31 -4.81 6.91
CA GLY A 71 9.93 -5.28 6.73
C GLY A 71 9.38 -6.02 7.94
N PRO A 72 10.12 -6.96 8.59
CA PRO A 72 9.63 -7.66 9.76
C PRO A 72 9.24 -6.73 10.93
N ASP A 73 10.04 -5.71 11.22
CA ASP A 73 9.75 -4.75 12.29
C ASP A 73 8.57 -3.85 11.92
N HIS A 74 8.52 -3.41 10.65
CA HIS A 74 7.37 -2.64 10.14
C HIS A 74 6.06 -3.44 10.24
N ARG A 75 6.06 -4.70 9.82
CA ARG A 75 4.91 -5.60 9.99
C ARG A 75 4.52 -5.75 11.46
N ALA A 76 5.48 -5.98 12.34
CA ALA A 76 5.20 -6.17 13.77
C ALA A 76 4.54 -4.93 14.39
N GLU A 77 4.99 -3.72 14.06
CA GLU A 77 4.38 -2.46 14.51
C GLU A 77 2.99 -2.27 13.90
N SER A 78 2.81 -2.57 12.63
CA SER A 78 1.51 -2.51 11.93
C SER A 78 0.48 -3.44 12.57
N VAL A 79 0.87 -4.68 12.88
CA VAL A 79 0.02 -5.67 13.56
C VAL A 79 -0.36 -5.18 14.96
N ARG A 80 0.58 -4.63 15.76
CA ARG A 80 0.29 -4.08 17.09
C ARG A 80 -0.69 -2.90 17.01
N PHE A 81 -0.47 -1.99 16.05
CA PHE A 81 -1.39 -0.88 15.84
C PHE A 81 -2.80 -1.37 15.49
N CYS A 82 -2.90 -2.29 14.54
CA CYS A 82 -4.19 -2.87 14.13
C CYS A 82 -4.87 -3.68 15.25
N ALA A 83 -4.11 -4.30 16.14
CA ALA A 83 -4.68 -4.97 17.32
C ALA A 83 -5.30 -3.97 18.30
N ALA A 84 -4.65 -2.82 18.52
CA ALA A 84 -5.15 -1.75 19.40
C ALA A 84 -6.37 -1.01 18.80
N PHE A 85 -6.43 -0.89 17.49
CA PHE A 85 -7.48 -0.22 16.71
C PHE A 85 -8.05 -1.20 15.66
N PRO A 86 -8.81 -2.23 16.04
CA PRO A 86 -9.18 -3.32 15.12
C PRO A 86 -10.07 -2.89 13.95
N ASP A 87 -10.83 -1.81 14.11
CA ASP A 87 -11.69 -1.19 13.09
C ASP A 87 -10.97 -0.11 12.27
N ASN A 88 -9.66 0.10 12.47
CA ASN A 88 -8.95 1.15 11.75
C ASN A 88 -8.99 0.92 10.24
N ARG A 89 -9.13 2.04 9.50
CA ARG A 89 -9.33 2.00 8.05
C ARG A 89 -8.77 3.23 7.35
N VAL A 90 -8.01 2.98 6.32
CA VAL A 90 -7.64 3.97 5.29
C VAL A 90 -8.82 4.09 4.33
N LYS A 91 -9.37 5.29 4.17
CA LYS A 91 -10.53 5.53 3.29
C LYS A 91 -10.14 5.47 1.83
N HIS A 92 -10.98 4.81 1.02
CA HIS A 92 -10.90 4.80 -0.44
C HIS A 92 -12.21 5.31 -1.07
N PRO A 93 -12.14 5.95 -2.24
CA PRO A 93 -10.92 6.40 -2.94
C PRO A 93 -10.17 7.47 -2.16
N TYR A 94 -8.89 7.66 -2.45
CA TYR A 94 -8.11 8.76 -1.88
C TYR A 94 -8.66 10.12 -2.31
N ASP A 95 -8.54 11.13 -1.45
CA ASP A 95 -8.90 12.51 -1.79
C ASP A 95 -7.89 13.11 -2.79
N VAL A 96 -6.62 12.73 -2.66
CA VAL A 96 -5.53 13.07 -3.59
C VAL A 96 -4.67 11.84 -3.79
N LEU A 97 -4.27 11.56 -5.02
CA LEU A 97 -3.30 10.52 -5.38
C LEU A 97 -2.48 10.99 -6.57
N PHE A 98 -1.17 10.99 -6.45
CA PHE A 98 -0.28 11.27 -7.56
C PHE A 98 1.04 10.53 -7.42
N GLY A 99 1.83 10.49 -8.51
CA GLY A 99 3.17 9.91 -8.50
C GLY A 99 3.99 10.45 -9.65
N ASP A 100 5.29 10.53 -9.44
CA ASP A 100 6.28 10.89 -10.44
C ASP A 100 7.56 10.08 -10.22
N GLY A 101 8.07 9.46 -11.28
CA GLY A 101 9.22 8.57 -11.21
C GLY A 101 9.02 7.44 -10.20
N ASP A 102 9.92 7.38 -9.22
CA ASP A 102 9.90 6.36 -8.17
C ASP A 102 9.03 6.74 -6.96
N TYR A 103 8.37 7.89 -6.98
CA TYR A 103 7.59 8.37 -5.85
C TYR A 103 6.08 8.29 -6.09
N THR A 104 5.36 7.96 -5.03
CA THR A 104 3.91 8.13 -4.93
C THR A 104 3.56 8.92 -3.68
N ALA A 105 2.45 9.64 -3.74
CA ALA A 105 1.89 10.31 -2.58
C ALA A 105 0.36 10.29 -2.63
N PHE A 106 -0.26 10.16 -1.46
CA PHE A 106 -1.70 10.32 -1.34
C PHE A 106 -2.09 11.14 -0.10
N VAL A 107 -3.32 11.63 -0.12
CA VAL A 107 -4.00 12.21 1.04
C VAL A 107 -5.38 11.57 1.14
N THR A 108 -5.77 11.17 2.33
CA THR A 108 -7.08 10.58 2.61
C THR A 108 -7.48 10.75 4.08
N THR A 109 -8.62 10.19 4.46
CA THR A 109 -9.05 10.08 5.87
C THR A 109 -8.64 8.73 6.44
N PHE A 110 -8.12 8.72 7.66
CA PHE A 110 -7.81 7.53 8.45
C PHE A 110 -8.64 7.56 9.73
N THR A 111 -9.30 6.47 10.04
CA THR A 111 -10.21 6.34 11.19
C THR A 111 -9.89 5.11 12.01
N GLY A 112 -10.35 5.06 13.26
CA GLY A 112 -10.29 3.87 14.11
C GLY A 112 -10.75 4.16 15.52
N THR A 113 -10.95 3.08 16.31
CA THR A 113 -11.38 3.15 17.72
C THR A 113 -10.38 2.42 18.60
N PHE A 114 -9.90 3.06 19.65
CA PHE A 114 -8.92 2.53 20.58
C PHE A 114 -9.58 1.57 21.58
N THR A 115 -9.61 0.28 21.26
CA THR A 115 -10.38 -0.73 22.02
C THR A 115 -9.56 -1.83 22.67
N ALA A 116 -8.25 -1.94 22.36
CA ALA A 116 -7.35 -2.90 22.99
C ALA A 116 -6.02 -2.25 23.39
N PRO A 117 -5.25 -2.83 24.32
CA PRO A 117 -3.98 -2.26 24.75
C PRO A 117 -2.99 -2.08 23.59
N LEU A 118 -2.29 -0.92 23.58
CA LEU A 118 -1.24 -0.62 22.63
C LEU A 118 0.12 -0.74 23.30
N GLU A 119 0.94 -1.68 22.84
CA GLU A 119 2.33 -1.80 23.26
C GLU A 119 3.21 -0.90 22.39
N LEU A 120 3.91 0.03 23.04
CA LEU A 120 4.89 0.92 22.41
C LEU A 120 6.24 0.23 22.26
N PRO A 121 7.12 0.72 21.35
CA PRO A 121 8.44 0.11 21.10
C PRO A 121 9.35 0.02 22.34
N ASP A 122 9.14 0.87 23.34
CA ASP A 122 9.88 0.85 24.63
C ASP A 122 9.31 -0.13 25.66
N GLY A 123 8.28 -0.91 25.28
CA GLY A 123 7.57 -1.85 26.15
C GLY A 123 6.48 -1.22 27.02
N THR A 124 6.25 0.08 26.93
CA THR A 124 5.14 0.75 27.61
C THR A 124 3.81 0.27 27.03
N VAL A 125 2.87 -0.10 27.90
CA VAL A 125 1.52 -0.52 27.48
C VAL A 125 0.53 0.59 27.79
N VAL A 126 -0.08 1.15 26.74
CA VAL A 126 -1.13 2.16 26.85
C VAL A 126 -2.50 1.47 26.88
N GLN A 127 -3.30 1.75 27.91
CA GLN A 127 -4.62 1.14 28.05
C GLN A 127 -5.64 1.80 27.11
N PRO A 128 -6.59 1.04 26.56
CA PRO A 128 -7.60 1.56 25.65
C PRO A 128 -8.55 2.51 26.37
N THR A 129 -9.00 3.53 25.64
CA THR A 129 -9.95 4.53 26.13
C THR A 129 -11.36 4.33 25.61
N GLY A 130 -11.54 3.50 24.58
CA GLY A 130 -12.78 3.34 23.84
C GLY A 130 -13.11 4.52 22.90
N LYS A 131 -12.23 5.52 22.81
CA LYS A 131 -12.44 6.69 21.95
C LYS A 131 -11.97 6.42 20.52
N SER A 132 -12.65 7.10 19.58
CA SER A 132 -12.34 7.01 18.14
C SER A 132 -11.51 8.20 17.68
N PHE A 133 -10.80 8.00 16.59
CA PHE A 133 -10.11 9.07 15.86
C PHE A 133 -10.56 9.14 14.40
N GLU A 134 -10.50 10.33 13.84
CA GLU A 134 -10.59 10.62 12.43
C GLU A 134 -9.56 11.71 12.12
N VAL A 135 -8.56 11.39 11.31
CA VAL A 135 -7.48 12.29 10.97
C VAL A 135 -7.24 12.30 9.46
N ILE A 136 -6.75 13.44 8.95
CA ILE A 136 -6.19 13.48 7.60
C ILE A 136 -4.87 12.72 7.62
N PHE A 137 -4.77 11.75 6.76
CA PHE A 137 -3.61 10.88 6.62
C PHE A 137 -2.97 11.05 5.24
N SER A 138 -1.68 11.06 5.20
CA SER A 138 -0.93 11.06 3.95
C SER A 138 0.25 10.11 4.03
N THR A 139 0.56 9.46 2.91
CA THR A 139 1.77 8.68 2.73
C THR A 139 2.56 9.23 1.55
N ILE A 140 3.87 9.33 1.71
CA ILE A 140 4.81 9.50 0.61
C ILE A 140 5.69 8.26 0.60
N ALA A 141 5.76 7.55 -0.52
CA ALA A 141 6.55 6.34 -0.64
C ALA A 141 7.50 6.41 -1.83
N ARG A 142 8.73 5.94 -1.63
CA ARG A 142 9.70 5.72 -2.69
C ARG A 142 9.78 4.23 -3.00
N TRP A 143 9.67 3.92 -4.30
CA TRP A 143 9.62 2.58 -4.84
C TRP A 143 10.92 2.20 -5.56
N ARG A 144 11.30 0.94 -5.46
CA ARG A 144 12.37 0.31 -6.24
C ARG A 144 11.92 -1.11 -6.59
N ASP A 145 11.92 -1.44 -7.89
CA ASP A 145 11.52 -2.77 -8.38
C ASP A 145 10.15 -3.24 -7.89
N GLY A 146 9.19 -2.30 -7.78
CA GLY A 146 7.81 -2.57 -7.34
C GLY A 146 7.64 -2.75 -5.83
N LYS A 147 8.66 -2.44 -5.03
CA LYS A 147 8.63 -2.46 -3.55
C LYS A 147 8.96 -1.11 -2.97
N ILE A 148 8.34 -0.78 -1.85
CA ILE A 148 8.65 0.41 -1.06
C ILE A 148 9.98 0.19 -0.35
N VAL A 149 10.89 1.15 -0.52
CA VAL A 149 12.20 1.20 0.17
C VAL A 149 12.27 2.33 1.19
N GLU A 150 11.35 3.28 1.10
CA GLU A 150 11.25 4.40 2.05
C GLU A 150 9.80 4.89 2.10
N GLU A 151 9.27 5.10 3.30
CA GLU A 151 7.89 5.49 3.49
C GLU A 151 7.74 6.53 4.61
N TYR A 152 6.99 7.57 4.34
CA TYR A 152 6.64 8.63 5.28
C TYR A 152 5.14 8.59 5.55
N LEU A 153 4.78 8.12 6.73
CA LEU A 153 3.40 8.12 7.23
C LEU A 153 3.14 9.42 8.00
N LYS A 154 2.11 10.15 7.64
CA LYS A 154 1.85 11.49 8.22
C LYS A 154 0.39 11.68 8.58
N TYR A 155 0.17 12.04 9.83
CA TYR A 155 -1.04 12.68 10.35
C TYR A 155 -0.66 13.61 11.51
N ASP A 156 -1.54 14.50 11.91
CA ASP A 156 -1.32 15.33 13.10
C ASP A 156 -1.41 14.45 14.37
N ASN A 157 -0.23 14.10 14.89
CA ASN A 157 -0.11 13.24 16.07
C ASN A 157 -0.73 13.87 17.33
N ALA A 158 -0.70 15.21 17.47
CA ALA A 158 -1.32 15.87 18.60
C ALA A 158 -2.85 15.73 18.56
N THR A 159 -3.45 15.96 17.40
CA THR A 159 -4.89 15.73 17.18
C THR A 159 -5.26 14.27 17.39
N PHE A 160 -4.47 13.33 16.86
CA PHE A 160 -4.69 11.90 17.07
C PHE A 160 -4.69 11.54 18.56
N MET A 161 -3.66 11.94 19.32
CA MET A 161 -3.56 11.66 20.77
C MET A 161 -4.71 12.28 21.56
N GLN A 162 -5.12 13.51 21.23
CA GLN A 162 -6.25 14.18 21.85
C GLN A 162 -7.56 13.41 21.61
N GLN A 163 -7.82 12.99 20.37
CA GLN A 163 -9.04 12.29 20.00
C GLN A 163 -9.15 10.94 20.73
N ILE A 164 -8.06 10.19 20.83
CA ILE A 164 -8.05 8.91 21.54
C ILE A 164 -7.92 9.06 23.07
N GLY A 165 -7.82 10.28 23.59
CA GLY A 165 -7.88 10.60 25.03
C GLY A 165 -6.56 10.39 25.77
N LEU A 166 -5.43 10.57 25.11
CA LEU A 166 -4.07 10.42 25.68
C LEU A 166 -3.31 11.75 25.82
N SER A 167 -3.98 12.88 25.69
CA SER A 167 -3.39 14.23 25.86
C SER A 167 -3.78 14.84 27.19
#